data_f3f15a9da2f390b730a0623c026ed83a
#
_entry.id   f3f15a9da2f390b730a0623c026ed83a
#
_cell.length_a   1.000
_cell.length_b   1.000
_cell.length_c   1.000
_cell.angle_alpha   90.00
_cell.angle_beta   90.00
_cell.angle_gamma   90.00
#
_symmetry.space_group_name_H-M   'P 1'
#
loop_
_entity.id
_entity.type
_entity.pdbx_description
1 polymer ?
#
loop_
_entity_poly.entity_id
_entity_poly.type
_entity_poly.pdbx_seq_one_letter_code
_entity_poly.pdbx_strand_id
1 'polypeptide(L)'
;AIIPVKAFSGAKTRLNLSTENTRELCKLLLKEVLTTISKSLQIEKTILVSKDDEAFQIGRKFNCIEIFDETESGVNNAVSLADSWISNSSFTHSVIFPQDIPFMTTQDIDILFNFCTLENSVILVPSRHFDGTNALIRTPSDIMETRYDEGSYKFQFESAMLNTSHYSLALIQRIMLD
;
A
#
# COMPACT_ATOMS: atom_id res chain seq x y z
N ALA A 1 -2.78 -6.40 4.69
CA ALA A 1 -2.40 -5.19 3.94
C ALA A 1 -1.04 -4.68 4.39
N ILE A 2 -0.31 -4.05 3.49
CA ILE A 2 0.97 -3.36 3.76
C ILE A 2 0.76 -1.88 3.47
N ILE A 3 1.08 -1.01 4.44
CA ILE A 3 0.97 0.44 4.35
C ILE A 3 2.34 1.05 4.65
N PRO A 4 3.13 1.36 3.61
CA PRO A 4 4.36 2.12 3.77
C PRO A 4 4.02 3.58 4.13
N VAL A 5 4.61 4.09 5.20
CA VAL A 5 4.36 5.45 5.68
C VAL A 5 5.67 6.20 5.82
N LYS A 6 5.86 7.21 4.99
CA LYS A 6 6.99 8.12 5.11
C LYS A 6 6.81 9.03 6.33
N ALA A 7 7.90 9.37 7.01
CA ALA A 7 7.84 10.31 8.13
C ALA A 7 7.13 11.62 7.74
N PHE A 8 6.20 12.04 8.57
CA PHE A 8 5.33 13.18 8.26
C PHE A 8 6.09 14.50 8.12
N SER A 9 7.24 14.60 8.76
CA SER A 9 8.14 15.76 8.66
C SER A 9 8.75 15.98 7.27
N GLY A 10 8.84 14.92 6.45
CA GLY A 10 9.42 14.95 5.10
C GLY A 10 8.42 14.67 3.97
N ALA A 11 7.12 14.53 4.31
CA ALA A 11 6.10 14.15 3.34
C ALA A 11 5.57 15.35 2.54
N LYS A 12 5.06 15.08 1.33
CA LYS A 12 4.26 16.01 0.50
C LYS A 12 4.83 17.42 0.32
N THR A 13 6.13 17.54 0.12
CA THR A 13 6.83 18.84 -0.13
C THR A 13 6.30 19.61 -1.35
N ARG A 14 5.55 18.94 -2.24
CA ARG A 14 4.95 19.55 -3.45
C ARG A 14 3.70 20.37 -3.17
N LEU A 15 3.11 20.29 -1.97
CA LEU A 15 1.79 20.91 -1.68
C LEU A 15 1.86 22.35 -1.22
N ASN A 16 2.99 23.05 -1.23
CA ASN A 16 3.12 24.47 -0.82
C ASN A 16 2.39 24.83 0.50
N LEU A 17 2.24 23.84 1.40
CA LEU A 17 1.64 24.01 2.72
C LEU A 17 2.75 24.22 3.77
N SER A 18 2.38 24.83 4.90
CA SER A 18 3.30 24.84 6.05
C SER A 18 3.60 23.42 6.49
N THR A 19 4.77 23.20 7.11
CA THR A 19 5.18 21.89 7.63
C THR A 19 4.13 21.30 8.58
N GLU A 20 3.53 22.13 9.44
CA GLU A 20 2.49 21.69 10.36
C GLU A 20 1.22 21.24 9.62
N ASN A 21 0.73 22.04 8.68
CA ASN A 21 -0.44 21.67 7.89
C ASN A 21 -0.21 20.42 7.05
N THR A 22 0.98 20.24 6.50
CA THR A 22 1.38 19.03 5.77
C THR A 22 1.34 17.81 6.68
N ARG A 23 1.90 17.93 7.90
CA ARG A 23 1.90 16.86 8.90
C ARG A 23 0.48 16.45 9.30
N GLU A 24 -0.37 17.42 9.63
CA GLU A 24 -1.78 17.14 9.98
C GLU A 24 -2.55 16.51 8.82
N LEU A 25 -2.32 16.97 7.58
CA LEU A 25 -2.91 16.35 6.40
C LEU A 25 -2.46 14.89 6.26
N CYS A 26 -1.18 14.58 6.39
CA CYS A 26 -0.67 13.20 6.30
C CYS A 26 -1.28 12.29 7.36
N LYS A 27 -1.44 12.78 8.59
CA LYS A 27 -2.11 12.05 9.68
C LYS A 27 -3.57 11.76 9.34
N LEU A 28 -4.28 12.76 8.81
CA LEU A 28 -5.68 12.62 8.40
C LEU A 28 -5.81 11.57 7.28
N LEU A 29 -4.99 11.66 6.24
CA LEU A 29 -5.00 10.72 5.13
C LEU A 29 -4.74 9.29 5.59
N LEU A 30 -3.70 9.07 6.40
CA LEU A 30 -3.39 7.76 6.98
C LEU A 30 -4.58 7.22 7.79
N LYS A 31 -5.20 8.07 8.62
CA LYS A 31 -6.35 7.68 9.43
C LYS A 31 -7.54 7.25 8.57
N GLU A 32 -7.84 7.97 7.50
CA GLU A 32 -8.93 7.61 6.56
C GLU A 32 -8.66 6.27 5.89
N VAL A 33 -7.45 6.05 5.36
CA VAL A 33 -7.05 4.79 4.75
C VAL A 33 -7.18 3.63 5.74
N LEU A 34 -6.63 3.77 6.97
CA LEU A 34 -6.72 2.73 7.99
C LEU A 34 -8.16 2.49 8.48
N THR A 35 -8.99 3.54 8.54
CA THR A 35 -10.41 3.42 8.87
C THR A 35 -11.15 2.56 7.84
N THR A 36 -10.85 2.74 6.57
CA THR A 36 -11.45 1.93 5.49
C THR A 36 -10.97 0.49 5.55
N ILE A 37 -9.66 0.28 5.65
CA ILE A 37 -9.05 -1.05 5.71
C ILE A 37 -9.57 -1.86 6.90
N SER A 38 -9.66 -1.24 8.08
CA SER A 38 -10.11 -1.91 9.31
C SER A 38 -11.57 -2.38 9.28
N LYS A 39 -12.36 -1.86 8.36
CA LYS A 39 -13.77 -2.26 8.15
C LYS A 39 -13.93 -3.33 7.06
N SER A 40 -12.90 -3.62 6.29
CA SER A 40 -12.95 -4.62 5.23
C SER A 40 -12.83 -6.02 5.80
N LEU A 41 -13.69 -6.93 5.36
CA LEU A 41 -13.62 -8.35 5.70
C LEU A 41 -12.54 -9.09 4.89
N GLN A 42 -11.99 -8.47 3.85
CA GLN A 42 -10.93 -9.04 3.02
C GLN A 42 -9.54 -8.89 3.66
N ILE A 43 -9.39 -7.98 4.62
CA ILE A 43 -8.09 -7.68 5.24
C ILE A 43 -8.05 -8.23 6.67
N GLU A 44 -7.29 -9.28 6.86
CA GLU A 44 -7.14 -9.89 8.19
C GLU A 44 -6.14 -9.15 9.07
N LYS A 45 -5.01 -8.70 8.48
CA LYS A 45 -3.96 -7.95 9.18
C LYS A 45 -3.48 -6.78 8.36
N THR A 46 -3.14 -5.70 9.05
CA THR A 46 -2.50 -4.53 8.46
C THR A 46 -1.12 -4.34 9.06
N ILE A 47 -0.12 -4.28 8.20
CA ILE A 47 1.27 -3.98 8.55
C ILE A 47 1.53 -2.51 8.22
N LEU A 48 1.92 -1.74 9.21
CA LEU A 48 2.34 -0.35 9.06
C LEU A 48 3.86 -0.28 9.13
N VAL A 49 4.50 0.15 8.07
CA VAL A 49 5.96 0.28 8.01
C VAL A 49 6.34 1.75 8.00
N SER A 50 7.06 2.19 9.01
CA SER A 50 7.45 3.60 9.17
C SER A 50 8.64 3.73 10.12
N LYS A 51 9.23 4.93 10.18
CA LYS A 51 10.07 5.36 11.30
C LYS A 51 9.41 6.42 12.19
N ASP A 52 8.18 6.80 11.87
CA ASP A 52 7.46 7.89 12.53
C ASP A 52 6.59 7.38 13.68
N ASP A 53 6.90 7.77 14.91
CA ASP A 53 6.15 7.38 16.10
C ASP A 53 4.68 7.82 16.06
N GLU A 54 4.35 8.92 15.40
CA GLU A 54 2.96 9.37 15.27
C GLU A 54 2.17 8.49 14.31
N ALA A 55 2.82 7.97 13.25
CA ALA A 55 2.21 6.99 12.38
C ALA A 55 1.87 5.71 13.16
N PHE A 56 2.77 5.26 14.03
CA PHE A 56 2.50 4.11 14.91
C PHE A 56 1.41 4.39 15.94
N GLN A 57 1.38 5.60 16.54
CA GLN A 57 0.27 5.98 17.44
C GLN A 57 -1.11 5.93 16.76
N ILE A 58 -1.15 6.27 15.47
CA ILE A 58 -2.37 6.11 14.67
C ILE A 58 -2.63 4.62 14.41
N GLY A 59 -1.63 3.87 13.94
CA GLY A 59 -1.73 2.45 13.62
C GLY A 59 -2.23 1.58 14.78
N ARG A 60 -1.77 1.87 16.02
CA ARG A 60 -2.22 1.17 17.24
C ARG A 60 -3.72 1.21 17.45
N LYS A 61 -4.38 2.30 17.05
CA LYS A 61 -5.84 2.46 17.17
C LYS A 61 -6.60 1.52 16.22
N PHE A 62 -5.92 0.98 15.22
CA PHE A 62 -6.45 0.05 14.22
C PHE A 62 -5.82 -1.36 14.33
N ASN A 63 -5.12 -1.65 15.43
CA ASN A 63 -4.44 -2.93 15.67
C ASN A 63 -3.45 -3.30 14.54
N CYS A 64 -2.76 -2.32 13.97
CA CYS A 64 -1.72 -2.56 12.99
C CYS A 64 -0.49 -3.25 13.62
N ILE A 65 0.15 -4.10 12.84
CA ILE A 65 1.49 -4.62 13.13
C ILE A 65 2.47 -3.52 12.77
N GLU A 66 3.36 -3.16 13.69
CA GLU A 66 4.34 -2.11 13.52
C GLU A 66 5.67 -2.70 13.06
N ILE A 67 6.20 -2.19 11.96
CA ILE A 67 7.55 -2.51 11.50
C ILE A 67 8.34 -1.19 11.39
N PHE A 68 9.44 -1.11 12.15
CA PHE A 68 10.29 0.08 12.14
C PHE A 68 11.23 0.06 10.92
N ASP A 69 11.15 1.11 10.10
CA ASP A 69 12.03 1.34 8.95
C ASP A 69 13.08 2.38 9.32
N GLU A 70 14.20 1.95 9.89
CA GLU A 70 15.28 2.82 10.35
C GLU A 70 15.81 3.72 9.22
N THR A 71 15.96 3.17 8.03
CA THR A 71 16.62 3.82 6.90
C THR A 71 15.73 4.77 6.13
N GLU A 72 14.40 4.49 6.09
CA GLU A 72 13.43 5.20 5.25
C GLU A 72 13.94 5.38 3.81
N SER A 73 14.55 4.32 3.28
CA SER A 73 15.17 4.33 1.93
C SER A 73 14.16 4.16 0.79
N GLY A 74 12.88 4.35 1.06
CA GLY A 74 11.80 4.34 0.07
C GLY A 74 10.81 3.20 0.24
N VAL A 75 9.77 3.23 -0.60
CA VAL A 75 8.64 2.28 -0.52
C VAL A 75 9.09 0.83 -0.73
N ASN A 76 10.05 0.59 -1.64
CA ASN A 76 10.57 -0.75 -1.90
C ASN A 76 11.18 -1.38 -0.66
N ASN A 77 11.97 -0.62 0.11
CA ASN A 77 12.54 -1.10 1.37
C ASN A 77 11.46 -1.40 2.40
N ALA A 78 10.49 -0.51 2.56
CA ALA A 78 9.39 -0.69 3.48
C ALA A 78 8.57 -1.95 3.15
N VAL A 79 8.29 -2.20 1.87
CA VAL A 79 7.60 -3.43 1.42
C VAL A 79 8.46 -4.67 1.70
N SER A 80 9.78 -4.63 1.43
CA SER A 80 10.68 -5.74 1.71
C SER A 80 10.73 -6.12 3.21
N LEU A 81 10.69 -5.12 4.10
CA LEU A 81 10.59 -5.36 5.55
C LEU A 81 9.27 -6.07 5.92
N ALA A 82 8.15 -5.63 5.31
CA ALA A 82 6.86 -6.29 5.51
C ALA A 82 6.85 -7.71 4.92
N ASP A 83 7.42 -7.92 3.75
CA ASP A 83 7.53 -9.25 3.11
C ASP A 83 8.35 -10.22 3.98
N SER A 84 9.42 -9.74 4.61
CA SER A 84 10.22 -10.51 5.56
C SER A 84 9.40 -10.95 6.79
N TRP A 85 8.46 -10.12 7.24
CA TRP A 85 7.54 -10.49 8.31
C TRP A 85 6.50 -11.51 7.81
N ILE A 86 5.92 -11.29 6.61
CA ILE A 86 4.92 -12.18 6.00
C ILE A 86 5.49 -13.57 5.77
N SER A 87 6.73 -13.69 5.31
CA SER A 87 7.38 -14.98 5.04
C SER A 87 7.51 -15.88 6.29
N ASN A 88 7.48 -15.28 7.48
CA ASN A 88 7.49 -15.99 8.77
C ASN A 88 6.07 -16.17 9.36
N SER A 89 5.03 -15.90 8.59
CA SER A 89 3.63 -16.00 8.98
C SER A 89 2.90 -17.06 8.15
N SER A 90 1.61 -17.25 8.43
CA SER A 90 0.73 -18.11 7.62
C SER A 90 0.05 -17.38 6.44
N PHE A 91 0.32 -16.09 6.24
CA PHE A 91 -0.28 -15.31 5.17
C PHE A 91 0.37 -15.61 3.83
N THR A 92 -0.46 -15.85 2.83
CA THR A 92 -0.02 -16.13 1.46
C THR A 92 -0.27 -14.97 0.49
N HIS A 93 -1.17 -14.06 0.85
CA HIS A 93 -1.57 -12.94 0.01
C HIS A 93 -1.11 -11.63 0.64
N SER A 94 -0.68 -10.70 -0.16
CA SER A 94 -0.44 -9.32 0.27
C SER A 94 -1.14 -8.33 -0.63
N VAL A 95 -1.61 -7.23 -0.05
CA VAL A 95 -2.03 -6.03 -0.78
C VAL A 95 -1.27 -4.83 -0.25
N ILE A 96 -0.71 -4.05 -1.14
CA ILE A 96 0.02 -2.81 -0.79
C ILE A 96 -0.88 -1.64 -1.17
N PHE A 97 -1.12 -0.74 -0.21
CA PHE A 97 -1.80 0.53 -0.43
C PHE A 97 -0.91 1.69 0.00
N PRO A 98 -0.88 2.81 -0.74
CA PRO A 98 -0.27 4.04 -0.25
C PRO A 98 -1.10 4.64 0.89
N GLN A 99 -0.46 5.49 1.70
CA GLN A 99 -1.12 6.15 2.84
C GLN A 99 -2.06 7.29 2.45
N ASP A 100 -2.16 7.65 1.18
CA ASP A 100 -2.76 8.88 0.67
C ASP A 100 -3.83 8.68 -0.40
N ILE A 101 -4.56 7.58 -0.32
CA ILE A 101 -5.76 7.29 -1.13
C ILE A 101 -7.05 7.36 -0.28
N PRO A 102 -7.42 8.54 0.25
CA PRO A 102 -8.48 8.67 1.27
C PRO A 102 -9.89 8.39 0.74
N PHE A 103 -10.07 8.35 -0.58
CA PHE A 103 -11.39 8.15 -1.19
C PHE A 103 -11.75 6.67 -1.37
N MET A 104 -10.82 5.76 -1.10
CA MET A 104 -11.04 4.32 -1.12
C MET A 104 -12.13 3.94 -0.11
N THR A 105 -13.03 3.04 -0.52
CA THR A 105 -14.09 2.48 0.33
C THR A 105 -13.90 0.98 0.53
N THR A 106 -14.60 0.40 1.51
CA THR A 106 -14.60 -1.08 1.71
C THR A 106 -15.12 -1.80 0.48
N GLN A 107 -16.11 -1.24 -0.21
CA GLN A 107 -16.63 -1.81 -1.46
C GLN A 107 -15.56 -1.84 -2.57
N ASP A 108 -14.68 -0.83 -2.63
CA ASP A 108 -13.58 -0.83 -3.60
C ASP A 108 -12.57 -1.93 -3.30
N ILE A 109 -12.31 -2.20 -2.00
CA ILE A 109 -11.47 -3.33 -1.58
C ILE A 109 -12.12 -4.65 -1.97
N ASP A 110 -13.41 -4.82 -1.72
CA ASP A 110 -14.15 -6.04 -2.10
C ASP A 110 -14.10 -6.26 -3.62
N ILE A 111 -14.31 -5.21 -4.41
CA ILE A 111 -14.19 -5.27 -5.88
C ILE A 111 -12.77 -5.69 -6.28
N LEU A 112 -11.75 -5.09 -5.67
CA LEU A 112 -10.35 -5.39 -5.96
C LEU A 112 -10.05 -6.88 -5.69
N PHE A 113 -10.49 -7.42 -4.57
CA PHE A 113 -10.29 -8.83 -4.23
C PHE A 113 -11.11 -9.81 -5.10
N ASN A 114 -12.20 -9.37 -5.73
CA ASN A 114 -12.91 -10.19 -6.70
C ASN A 114 -12.09 -10.52 -7.96
N PHE A 115 -11.04 -9.76 -8.25
CA PHE A 115 -10.06 -10.09 -9.29
C PHE A 115 -9.05 -11.15 -8.83
N CYS A 116 -8.91 -11.38 -7.51
CA CYS A 116 -7.96 -12.31 -6.92
C CYS A 116 -8.56 -13.72 -6.84
N THR A 117 -8.82 -14.34 -7.99
CA THR A 117 -9.50 -15.65 -8.06
C THR A 117 -8.55 -16.82 -8.32
N LEU A 118 -7.28 -16.55 -8.59
CA LEU A 118 -6.31 -17.54 -9.00
C LEU A 118 -5.07 -17.53 -8.11
N GLU A 119 -4.51 -18.71 -7.86
CA GLU A 119 -3.18 -18.85 -7.31
C GLU A 119 -2.14 -18.28 -8.31
N ASN A 120 -1.03 -17.77 -7.81
CA ASN A 120 0.02 -17.14 -8.61
C ASN A 120 -0.49 -15.98 -9.47
N SER A 121 -1.14 -15.03 -8.85
CA SER A 121 -1.73 -13.87 -9.52
C SER A 121 -1.21 -12.53 -8.99
N VAL A 122 -1.21 -11.54 -9.88
CA VAL A 122 -0.87 -10.15 -9.57
C VAL A 122 -1.98 -9.24 -10.09
N ILE A 123 -2.46 -8.33 -9.22
CA ILE A 123 -3.49 -7.36 -9.60
C ILE A 123 -2.98 -5.96 -9.28
N LEU A 124 -3.01 -5.08 -10.27
CA LEU A 124 -2.56 -3.71 -10.16
C LEU A 124 -3.73 -2.73 -10.30
N VAL A 125 -3.73 -1.70 -9.46
CA VAL A 125 -4.52 -0.48 -9.68
C VAL A 125 -3.53 0.65 -9.92
N PRO A 126 -3.51 1.25 -11.11
CA PRO A 126 -2.61 2.37 -11.40
C PRO A 126 -3.07 3.65 -10.69
N SER A 127 -2.18 4.63 -10.61
CA SER A 127 -2.56 6.02 -10.37
C SER A 127 -3.43 6.55 -11.52
N ARG A 128 -4.08 7.69 -11.31
CA ARG A 128 -4.92 8.33 -12.33
C ARG A 128 -4.18 8.61 -13.65
N HIS A 129 -2.89 8.90 -13.59
CA HIS A 129 -2.06 9.22 -14.74
C HIS A 129 -1.30 8.02 -15.31
N PHE A 130 -1.48 6.82 -14.76
CA PHE A 130 -0.78 5.60 -15.15
C PHE A 130 0.76 5.72 -15.01
N ASP A 131 1.22 6.53 -14.11
CA ASP A 131 2.64 6.69 -13.74
C ASP A 131 2.99 6.04 -12.40
N GLY A 132 2.02 5.97 -11.48
CA GLY A 132 2.14 5.33 -10.17
C GLY A 132 1.27 4.08 -10.02
N THR A 133 1.44 3.39 -8.89
CA THR A 133 0.68 2.19 -8.51
C THR A 133 -0.01 2.46 -7.17
N ASN A 134 -1.34 2.52 -7.17
CA ASN A 134 -2.16 2.86 -5.99
C ASN A 134 -2.72 1.62 -5.26
N ALA A 135 -2.69 0.45 -5.88
CA ALA A 135 -2.83 -0.82 -5.18
C ALA A 135 -2.10 -1.93 -5.94
N LEU A 136 -1.51 -2.86 -5.19
CA LEU A 136 -0.85 -4.04 -5.75
C LEU A 136 -1.19 -5.25 -4.88
N ILE A 137 -1.97 -6.20 -5.43
CA ILE A 137 -2.16 -7.52 -4.82
C ILE A 137 -1.13 -8.48 -5.39
N ARG A 138 -0.51 -9.28 -4.52
CA ARG A 138 0.40 -10.36 -4.88
C ARG A 138 -0.04 -11.66 -4.22
N THR A 139 -0.14 -12.71 -5.01
CA THR A 139 -0.48 -14.08 -4.59
C THR A 139 0.44 -15.08 -5.28
N PRO A 140 1.38 -15.73 -4.60
CA PRO A 140 1.79 -15.45 -3.21
C PRO A 140 2.45 -14.07 -3.03
N SER A 141 2.67 -13.66 -1.79
CA SER A 141 3.23 -12.32 -1.47
C SER A 141 4.63 -12.07 -2.03
N ASP A 142 5.38 -13.13 -2.30
CA ASP A 142 6.74 -13.14 -2.85
C ASP A 142 6.79 -13.42 -4.37
N ILE A 143 5.64 -13.43 -5.06
CA ILE A 143 5.58 -13.76 -6.50
C ILE A 143 6.43 -12.84 -7.37
N MET A 144 6.67 -11.62 -6.93
CA MET A 144 7.50 -10.64 -7.62
C MET A 144 8.10 -9.60 -6.66
N GLU A 145 9.26 -9.07 -7.02
CA GLU A 145 9.79 -7.87 -6.37
C GLU A 145 8.98 -6.63 -6.73
N THR A 146 8.83 -5.72 -5.78
CA THR A 146 8.13 -4.46 -6.00
C THR A 146 9.09 -3.35 -6.44
N ARG A 147 8.60 -2.42 -7.27
CA ARG A 147 9.35 -1.26 -7.75
C ARG A 147 8.46 -0.02 -7.73
N TYR A 148 8.58 0.76 -6.66
CA TYR A 148 7.80 1.98 -6.41
C TYR A 148 8.56 3.28 -6.71
N ASP A 149 9.51 3.24 -7.64
CA ASP A 149 10.19 4.42 -8.15
C ASP A 149 9.33 5.16 -9.19
N GLU A 150 9.86 6.23 -9.78
CA GLU A 150 9.16 6.96 -10.86
C GLU A 150 8.73 5.99 -11.98
N GLY A 151 7.46 6.11 -12.39
CA GLY A 151 6.88 5.20 -13.37
C GLY A 151 6.59 3.81 -12.81
N SER A 152 6.33 3.67 -11.51
CA SER A 152 6.13 2.39 -10.82
C SER A 152 5.11 1.48 -11.51
N TYR A 153 4.03 2.04 -12.06
CA TYR A 153 3.03 1.26 -12.78
C TYR A 153 3.62 0.39 -13.90
N LYS A 154 4.46 0.99 -14.75
CA LYS A 154 5.10 0.27 -15.86
C LYS A 154 5.99 -0.85 -15.36
N PHE A 155 6.83 -0.58 -14.37
CA PHE A 155 7.73 -1.58 -13.80
C PHE A 155 6.98 -2.71 -13.09
N GLN A 156 5.95 -2.41 -12.32
CA GLN A 156 5.12 -3.41 -11.66
C GLN A 156 4.42 -4.30 -12.70
N PHE A 157 3.89 -3.69 -13.76
CA PHE A 157 3.20 -4.42 -14.81
C PHE A 157 4.16 -5.35 -15.59
N GLU A 158 5.33 -4.85 -16.00
CA GLU A 158 6.36 -5.65 -16.64
C GLU A 158 6.84 -6.80 -15.73
N SER A 159 7.06 -6.53 -14.45
CA SER A 159 7.44 -7.55 -13.47
C SER A 159 6.35 -8.61 -13.31
N ALA A 160 5.08 -8.22 -13.25
CA ALA A 160 3.96 -9.17 -13.20
C ALA A 160 3.95 -10.08 -14.42
N MET A 161 4.09 -9.53 -15.63
CA MET A 161 4.14 -10.31 -16.88
C MET A 161 5.28 -11.34 -16.93
N LEU A 162 6.41 -11.04 -16.28
CA LEU A 162 7.57 -11.94 -16.24
C LEU A 162 7.40 -13.08 -15.21
N ASN A 163 6.62 -12.87 -14.16
CA ASN A 163 6.54 -13.79 -13.03
C ASN A 163 5.25 -14.64 -13.02
N THR A 164 4.21 -14.22 -13.72
CA THR A 164 2.94 -14.98 -13.79
C THR A 164 2.21 -14.74 -15.11
N SER A 165 1.41 -15.75 -15.52
CA SER A 165 0.44 -15.59 -16.60
C SER A 165 -0.89 -14.99 -16.15
N HIS A 166 -1.11 -14.87 -14.83
CA HIS A 166 -2.35 -14.35 -14.24
C HIS A 166 -2.12 -12.97 -13.63
N TYR A 167 -2.09 -11.97 -14.48
CA TYR A 167 -2.01 -10.57 -14.06
C TYR A 167 -3.19 -9.78 -14.63
N SER A 168 -3.67 -8.80 -13.87
CA SER A 168 -4.83 -7.99 -14.23
C SER A 168 -4.65 -6.55 -13.82
N LEU A 169 -5.28 -5.66 -14.60
CA LEU A 169 -5.48 -4.27 -14.22
C LEU A 169 -6.90 -4.09 -13.71
N ALA A 170 -7.02 -3.56 -12.50
CA ALA A 170 -8.30 -3.17 -11.93
C ALA A 170 -8.41 -1.65 -11.95
N LEU A 171 -9.31 -1.11 -12.76
CA LEU A 171 -9.53 0.33 -12.88
C LEU A 171 -10.60 0.77 -11.88
N ILE A 172 -10.21 0.89 -10.62
CA ILE A 172 -11.09 1.30 -9.52
C ILE A 172 -10.87 2.79 -9.26
N GLN A 173 -11.79 3.60 -9.77
CA GLN A 173 -11.63 5.06 -9.85
C GLN A 173 -11.25 5.71 -8.50
N ARG A 174 -11.85 5.29 -7.37
CA ARG A 174 -11.53 5.88 -6.06
C ARG A 174 -10.16 5.49 -5.51
N ILE A 175 -9.64 4.31 -5.88
CA ILE A 175 -8.28 3.92 -5.55
C ILE A 175 -7.26 4.64 -6.44
N MET A 176 -7.63 4.96 -7.68
CA MET A 176 -6.75 5.67 -8.63
C MET A 176 -6.53 7.15 -8.27
N LEU A 177 -7.28 7.71 -7.31
CA LEU A 177 -7.18 9.10 -6.88
C LEU A 177 -6.22 9.23 -5.69
N ASP A 178 -5.10 9.88 -5.91
CA ASP A 178 -4.04 10.22 -4.96
C ASP A 178 -3.75 11.73 -4.93
#